data_ccb6e99124605a802db09bdabb8f9ca6
#
_entry.id   ccb6e99124605a802db09bdabb8f9ca6
#
_cell.length_a   1.000
_cell.length_b   1.000
_cell.length_c   1.000
_cell.angle_alpha   90.00
_cell.angle_beta   90.00
_cell.angle_gamma   90.00
#
_symmetry.space_group_name_H-M   'P 1'
#
loop_
_entity.id
_entity.type
_entity.pdbx_description
1 polymer ?
#
loop_
_entity_poly.entity_id
_entity_poly.type
_entity_poly.pdbx_seq_one_letter_code
_entity_poly.pdbx_strand_id
1 'polypeptide(L)' 'MSRIVLVNQSSTPDDAGSGNAQLFIQGNELHQQVGTNDKIKL' A
#
# COMPACT_ATOMS: atom_id res chain seq x y z
N MET A 1 -12.08 13.49 15.97
CA MET A 1 -10.76 13.41 15.33
C MET A 1 -10.83 12.56 14.07
N SER A 2 -10.26 13.06 12.99
CA SER A 2 -10.26 12.34 11.71
C SER A 2 -9.12 11.33 11.66
N ARG A 3 -9.34 10.24 10.92
CA ARG A 3 -8.31 9.23 10.73
C ARG A 3 -8.52 8.52 9.40
N ILE A 4 -7.49 7.85 8.94
CA ILE A 4 -7.56 6.98 7.76
C ILE A 4 -7.52 5.55 8.26
N VAL A 5 -8.46 4.72 7.80
CA VAL A 5 -8.51 3.31 8.15
C VAL A 5 -8.30 2.50 6.88
N LEU A 6 -7.31 1.62 6.88
CA LEU A 6 -6.97 0.77 5.74
C LEU A 6 -7.36 -0.66 6.05
N VAL A 7 -7.83 -1.37 5.02
CA VAL A 7 -8.23 -2.78 5.14
C VAL A 7 -7.02 -3.67 4.87
N ASN A 8 -6.82 -4.66 5.74
CA ASN A 8 -5.76 -5.65 5.59
C ASN A 8 -6.01 -6.49 4.34
N GLN A 9 -5.09 -6.46 3.39
CA GLN A 9 -5.23 -7.15 2.11
C GLN A 9 -4.87 -8.63 2.26
N SER A 10 -5.64 -9.51 1.62
CA SER A 10 -5.36 -10.94 1.63
C SER A 10 -4.29 -11.32 0.60
N SER A 11 -4.03 -10.46 -0.36
CA SER A 11 -3.01 -10.66 -1.38
C SER A 11 -2.37 -9.31 -1.72
N THR A 12 -1.17 -9.37 -2.30
CA THR A 12 -0.46 -8.15 -2.68
C THR A 12 -1.22 -7.42 -3.79
N PRO A 13 -1.53 -6.14 -3.61
CA PRO A 13 -2.21 -5.38 -4.65
C PRO A 13 -1.31 -5.14 -5.86
N ASP A 14 -1.93 -4.83 -6.99
CA ASP A 14 -1.21 -4.45 -8.20
C ASP A 14 -0.45 -3.14 -7.99
N ASP A 15 0.50 -2.87 -8.87
CA ASP A 15 1.25 -1.62 -8.82
C ASP A 15 0.33 -0.41 -9.00
N ALA A 16 0.70 0.69 -8.34
CA ALA A 16 -0.07 1.92 -8.43
C ALA A 16 -0.04 2.50 -9.85
N GLY A 17 1.04 2.23 -10.58
CA GLY A 17 1.21 2.74 -11.93
C GLY A 17 2.11 3.96 -11.98
N SER A 18 2.67 4.21 -13.16
CA SER A 18 3.58 5.34 -13.36
C SER A 18 2.90 6.66 -12.96
N GLY A 19 3.58 7.45 -12.15
CA GLY A 19 3.08 8.74 -11.67
C GLY A 19 2.19 8.67 -10.46
N ASN A 20 1.89 7.47 -9.96
CA ASN A 20 1.00 7.28 -8.81
C ASN A 20 1.75 6.64 -7.64
N ALA A 21 1.11 6.65 -6.47
CA ALA A 21 1.63 5.98 -5.28
C ALA A 21 0.45 5.41 -4.50
N GLN A 22 0.70 4.40 -3.69
CA GLN A 22 -0.34 3.78 -2.89
C GLN A 22 0.18 3.41 -1.50
N LEU A 23 -0.76 3.33 -0.55
CA LEU A 23 -0.52 2.78 0.77
C LEU A 23 -1.48 1.60 0.96
N PHE A 24 -1.00 0.53 1.58
CA PHE A 24 -1.86 -0.63 1.84
C PHE A 24 -1.35 -1.39 3.06
N ILE A 25 -2.25 -2.22 3.64
CA ILE A 25 -1.91 -3.10 4.76
C ILE A 25 -1.94 -4.53 4.23
N GLN A 26 -0.88 -5.28 4.50
CA GLN A 26 -0.84 -6.70 4.18
C GLN A 26 -0.03 -7.41 5.27
N GLY A 27 -0.57 -8.53 5.78
CA GLY A 27 0.07 -9.23 6.87
C GLY A 27 0.14 -8.39 8.14
N ASN A 28 -0.86 -7.53 8.36
CA ASN A 28 -0.96 -6.61 9.50
C ASN A 28 0.16 -5.57 9.53
N GLU A 29 0.76 -5.28 8.38
CA GLU A 29 1.86 -4.31 8.27
C GLU A 29 1.56 -3.28 7.20
N LEU A 30 1.90 -2.03 7.49
CA LEU A 30 1.70 -0.93 6.55
C LEU A 30 2.81 -0.96 5.51
N HIS A 31 2.42 -0.85 4.25
CA HIS A 31 3.35 -0.83 3.11
C HIS A 31 3.11 0.41 2.28
N GLN A 32 4.15 0.81 1.54
CA GLN A 32 4.03 1.84 0.51
C GLN A 32 4.57 1.32 -0.81
N GLN A 33 4.07 1.88 -1.89
CA GLN A 33 4.56 1.54 -3.23
C GLN A 33 4.39 2.76 -4.13
N VAL A 34 5.44 3.12 -4.84
CA VAL A 34 5.45 4.29 -5.72
C VAL A 34 5.67 3.84 -7.16
N GLY A 35 4.80 4.25 -8.07
CA GLY A 35 4.90 3.91 -9.48
C GLY A 35 4.85 2.42 -9.71
N THR A 36 5.92 1.88 -10.30
CA THR A 36 6.10 0.45 -10.53
C THR A 36 7.24 -0.12 -9.71
N ASN A 37 7.69 0.60 -8.68
CA ASN A 37 8.78 0.18 -7.80
C ASN A 37 8.31 -0.92 -6.84
N ASP A 38 9.26 -1.46 -6.08
CA ASP A 38 8.96 -2.51 -5.10
C ASP A 38 8.07 -1.99 -3.99
N LYS A 39 7.25 -2.88 -3.43
CA LYS A 39 6.41 -2.60 -2.28
C LYS A 39 7.26 -2.69 -1.03
N ILE A 40 7.26 -1.63 -0.24
CA ILE A 40 8.17 -1.47 0.89
C ILE A 40 7.38 -1.38 2.18
N LYS A 41 7.74 -2.20 3.14
CA LYS A 41 7.15 -2.13 4.47
C LYS A 41 7.68 -0.89 5.21
N LEU A 42 6.76 -0.16 5.80
CA LEU A 42 7.08 1.03 6.60
C LEU A 42 7.44 0.69 8.05
#